data_3e15d82429a068a32bcdf66dea250cea
#
_entry.id   3e15d82429a068a32bcdf66dea250cea
#
_cell.length_a   1.000
_cell.length_b   1.000
_cell.length_c   1.000
_cell.angle_alpha   90.00
_cell.angle_beta   90.00
_cell.angle_gamma   90.00
#
_symmetry.space_group_name_H-M   'P 1'
#
loop_
_entity.id
_entity.type
_entity.pdbx_description
1 polymer ?
#
loop_
_entity_poly.entity_id
_entity_poly.type
_entity_poly.pdbx_seq_one_letter_code
_entity_poly.pdbx_strand_id
1 'polypeptide(L)'
;MRSALDSKMYRQTRGKEINETFFRLRLVVLIALTTGMRISEVFGLKWGDVLHKEKLIAVRAKLKGGKMRYVPMASELAEELRRFPAILGQDRIFPPEPGAKRERQRVDRSSDTVLEMAGIEDFRFHDLRHTFASWYMMNGGDLYALANILGHRNIKMTERYAKLGKKHIASTGSTAREMWKMMEPERREQIQGAV
;
A
#
# COMPACT_ATOMS: atom_id res chain seq x y z
N MET A 1 7.32 6.02 -12.32
CA MET A 1 6.78 7.06 -11.41
C MET A 1 7.75 7.44 -10.28
N ARG A 2 8.32 6.48 -9.52
CA ARG A 2 9.31 6.78 -8.46
C ARG A 2 10.53 7.56 -8.99
N SER A 3 11.12 7.15 -10.11
CA SER A 3 12.29 7.83 -10.71
C SER A 3 11.99 9.26 -11.20
N ALA A 4 10.79 9.54 -11.69
CA ALA A 4 10.39 10.88 -12.11
C ALA A 4 10.18 11.82 -10.91
N LEU A 5 9.77 11.25 -9.75
CA LEU A 5 9.62 12.00 -8.50
C LEU A 5 10.96 12.21 -7.79
N ASP A 6 11.95 11.34 -8.00
CA ASP A 6 13.25 11.36 -7.31
C ASP A 6 14.36 12.09 -8.09
N SER A 7 14.19 12.32 -9.42
CA SER A 7 15.27 12.81 -10.25
C SER A 7 15.34 14.36 -10.41
N LYS A 8 15.39 14.86 -11.60
CA LYS A 8 15.71 16.26 -11.94
C LYS A 8 14.76 17.34 -11.39
N MET A 9 13.48 17.01 -11.12
CA MET A 9 12.49 17.99 -10.63
C MET A 9 12.84 18.58 -9.26
N TYR A 10 13.39 17.76 -8.36
CA TYR A 10 13.81 18.19 -7.01
C TYR A 10 14.92 19.26 -7.07
N ARG A 11 15.74 19.27 -8.12
CA ARG A 11 16.87 20.21 -8.28
C ARG A 11 16.54 21.46 -9.08
N GLN A 12 15.49 21.45 -9.91
CA GLN A 12 15.19 22.57 -10.83
C GLN A 12 14.09 23.51 -10.34
N THR A 13 13.28 23.12 -9.35
CA THR A 13 12.20 23.97 -8.85
C THR A 13 12.72 25.00 -7.85
N ARG A 14 12.72 26.27 -8.28
CA ARG A 14 13.03 27.42 -7.44
C ARG A 14 11.86 27.70 -6.50
N GLY A 15 12.02 27.43 -5.21
CA GLY A 15 11.10 27.86 -4.16
C GLY A 15 10.72 26.77 -3.16
N LYS A 16 10.68 27.14 -1.87
CA LYS A 16 10.31 26.27 -0.75
C LYS A 16 8.93 25.61 -0.91
N GLU A 17 7.95 26.36 -1.43
CA GLU A 17 6.55 25.90 -1.59
C GLU A 17 6.39 24.78 -2.62
N ILE A 18 7.12 24.86 -3.73
CA ILE A 18 7.06 23.86 -4.80
C ILE A 18 7.65 22.56 -4.29
N ASN A 19 8.77 22.63 -3.54
CA ASN A 19 9.38 21.46 -2.94
C ASN A 19 8.47 20.74 -1.94
N GLU A 20 7.74 21.48 -1.11
CA GLU A 20 6.78 20.89 -0.17
C GLU A 20 5.64 20.16 -0.88
N THR A 21 5.10 20.75 -1.94
CA THR A 21 3.99 20.14 -2.68
C THR A 21 4.40 18.82 -3.35
N PHE A 22 5.58 18.77 -3.97
CA PHE A 22 6.10 17.54 -4.57
C PHE A 22 6.46 16.49 -3.51
N PHE A 23 6.99 16.91 -2.37
CA PHE A 23 7.27 16.02 -1.27
C PHE A 23 5.99 15.38 -0.70
N ARG A 24 4.91 16.18 -0.58
CA ARG A 24 3.57 15.70 -0.21
C ARG A 24 3.03 14.72 -1.25
N LEU A 25 3.08 15.07 -2.54
CA LEU A 25 2.65 14.18 -3.62
C LEU A 25 3.40 12.85 -3.61
N ARG A 26 4.73 12.91 -3.48
CA ARG A 26 5.57 11.71 -3.37
C ARG A 26 5.10 10.79 -2.23
N LEU A 27 4.86 11.35 -1.04
CA LEU A 27 4.42 10.56 0.11
C LEU A 27 3.00 9.99 -0.10
N VAL A 28 2.07 10.77 -0.66
CA VAL A 28 0.72 10.31 -1.01
C VAL A 28 0.78 9.11 -1.97
N VAL A 29 1.62 9.21 -3.03
CA VAL A 29 1.83 8.13 -4.00
C VAL A 29 2.44 6.89 -3.34
N LEU A 30 3.47 7.06 -2.49
CA LEU A 30 4.10 5.95 -1.78
C LEU A 30 3.10 5.23 -0.87
N ILE A 31 2.32 5.96 -0.07
CA ILE A 31 1.28 5.37 0.78
C ILE A 31 0.28 4.58 -0.09
N ALA A 32 -0.28 5.21 -1.12
CA ALA A 32 -1.29 4.56 -1.96
C ALA A 32 -0.75 3.30 -2.66
N LEU A 33 0.48 3.38 -3.19
CA LEU A 33 1.12 2.30 -3.95
C LEU A 33 1.57 1.12 -3.07
N THR A 34 1.97 1.38 -1.81
CA THR A 34 2.50 0.35 -0.92
C THR A 34 1.48 -0.22 0.07
N THR A 35 0.33 0.45 0.22
CA THR A 35 -0.72 0.02 1.17
C THR A 35 -2.05 -0.30 0.50
N GLY A 36 -2.24 0.10 -0.75
CA GLY A 36 -3.51 -0.04 -1.47
C GLY A 36 -4.66 0.81 -0.90
N MET A 37 -4.38 1.79 -0.02
CA MET A 37 -5.40 2.68 0.54
C MET A 37 -6.08 3.53 -0.53
N ARG A 38 -7.37 3.84 -0.33
CA ARG A 38 -8.08 4.80 -1.17
C ARG A 38 -7.50 6.20 -0.95
N ILE A 39 -7.44 7.01 -2.00
CA ILE A 39 -6.89 8.37 -1.90
C ILE A 39 -7.56 9.20 -0.80
N SER A 40 -8.88 9.04 -0.61
CA SER A 40 -9.61 9.71 0.46
C SER A 40 -9.25 9.20 1.87
N GLU A 41 -8.75 7.98 1.99
CA GLU A 41 -8.25 7.42 3.24
C GLU A 41 -6.85 7.95 3.53
N VAL A 42 -6.00 8.06 2.48
CA VAL A 42 -4.67 8.66 2.59
C VAL A 42 -4.73 10.10 3.08
N PHE A 43 -5.60 10.94 2.48
CA PHE A 43 -5.79 12.32 2.95
C PHE A 43 -6.46 12.45 4.33
N GLY A 44 -7.18 11.41 4.74
CA GLY A 44 -7.80 11.36 6.07
C GLY A 44 -6.89 10.87 7.18
N LEU A 45 -5.64 10.45 6.86
CA LEU A 45 -4.71 9.89 7.84
C LEU A 45 -4.28 10.92 8.89
N LYS A 46 -4.25 10.46 10.12
CA LYS A 46 -3.72 11.18 11.26
C LYS A 46 -2.41 10.53 11.74
N TRP A 47 -1.58 11.30 12.40
CA TRP A 47 -0.35 10.79 13.02
C TRP A 47 -0.63 9.64 14.00
N GLY A 48 -1.71 9.73 14.77
CA GLY A 48 -2.13 8.67 15.69
C GLY A 48 -2.65 7.39 15.03
N ASP A 49 -2.87 7.39 13.70
CA ASP A 49 -3.25 6.18 12.97
C ASP A 49 -2.02 5.38 12.49
N VAL A 50 -0.80 5.96 12.60
CA VAL A 50 0.46 5.31 12.18
C VAL A 50 1.07 4.58 13.38
N LEU A 51 0.92 3.28 13.43
CA LEU A 51 1.41 2.41 14.49
C LEU A 51 2.82 1.94 14.15
N HIS A 52 3.82 2.77 14.47
CA HIS A 52 5.21 2.53 14.05
C HIS A 52 5.80 1.24 14.63
N LYS A 53 5.48 0.90 15.88
CA LYS A 53 5.99 -0.29 16.56
C LYS A 53 5.45 -1.57 15.90
N GLU A 54 4.18 -1.58 15.59
CA GLU A 54 3.45 -2.70 14.98
C GLU A 54 3.64 -2.76 13.46
N LYS A 55 4.22 -1.73 12.85
CA LYS A 55 4.33 -1.56 11.39
C LYS A 55 2.97 -1.65 10.69
N LEU A 56 1.97 -0.99 11.26
CA LEU A 56 0.60 -0.98 10.75
C LEU A 56 0.09 0.46 10.60
N ILE A 57 -0.88 0.63 9.70
CA ILE A 57 -1.69 1.85 9.61
C ILE A 57 -3.13 1.48 9.94
N ALA A 58 -3.73 2.16 10.92
CA ALA A 58 -5.13 2.03 11.28
C ALA A 58 -6.00 2.87 10.34
N VAL A 59 -6.79 2.22 9.49
CA VAL A 59 -7.67 2.90 8.54
C VAL A 59 -9.09 2.92 9.09
N ARG A 60 -9.54 4.12 9.45
CA ARG A 60 -10.89 4.33 10.00
C ARG A 60 -11.94 4.34 8.89
N ALA A 61 -13.06 3.67 9.13
CA ALA A 61 -14.16 3.75 8.18
C ALA A 61 -14.82 5.14 8.23
N LYS A 62 -15.10 5.71 7.06
CA LYS A 62 -15.81 7.01 6.97
C LYS A 62 -17.31 6.91 7.28
N LEU A 63 -17.90 5.74 7.18
CA LEU A 63 -19.33 5.52 7.39
C LEU A 63 -19.61 5.10 8.85
N LYS A 64 -20.70 5.63 9.42
CA LYS A 64 -21.22 5.23 10.73
C LYS A 64 -21.43 3.70 10.73
N GLY A 65 -20.82 2.99 11.68
CA GLY A 65 -20.86 1.51 11.74
C GLY A 65 -19.85 0.77 10.85
N GLY A 66 -19.00 1.47 10.11
CA GLY A 66 -17.89 0.83 9.37
C GLY A 66 -16.79 0.34 10.30
N LYS A 67 -16.27 -0.87 10.03
CA LYS A 67 -15.18 -1.46 10.82
C LYS A 67 -13.85 -0.79 10.50
N MET A 68 -13.06 -0.53 11.53
CA MET A 68 -11.64 -0.17 11.39
C MET A 68 -10.88 -1.38 10.84
N ARG A 69 -9.91 -1.12 9.96
CA ARG A 69 -8.99 -2.15 9.48
C ARG A 69 -7.54 -1.72 9.63
N TYR A 70 -6.66 -2.68 9.69
CA TYR A 70 -5.24 -2.45 9.73
C TYR A 70 -4.62 -2.81 8.38
N VAL A 71 -3.69 -1.98 7.94
CA VAL A 71 -2.96 -2.16 6.69
C VAL A 71 -1.48 -2.28 7.01
N PRO A 72 -0.77 -3.30 6.51
CA PRO A 72 0.67 -3.45 6.71
C PRO A 72 1.44 -2.23 6.16
N MET A 73 2.46 -1.81 6.89
CA MET A 73 3.34 -0.71 6.54
C MET A 73 4.78 -1.22 6.42
N ALA A 74 5.38 -1.07 5.25
CA ALA A 74 6.80 -1.37 5.05
C ALA A 74 7.69 -0.47 5.91
N SER A 75 8.87 -0.96 6.30
CA SER A 75 9.83 -0.20 7.12
C SER A 75 10.24 1.10 6.45
N GLU A 76 10.42 1.07 5.12
CA GLU A 76 10.79 2.21 4.29
C GLU A 76 9.70 3.29 4.29
N LEU A 77 8.42 2.89 4.25
CA LEU A 77 7.32 3.84 4.38
C LEU A 77 7.26 4.45 5.78
N ALA A 78 7.53 3.66 6.81
CA ALA A 78 7.60 4.16 8.19
C ALA A 78 8.70 5.22 8.37
N GLU A 79 9.84 5.05 7.71
CA GLU A 79 10.92 6.03 7.71
C GLU A 79 10.55 7.31 6.95
N GLU A 80 9.94 7.19 5.78
CA GLU A 80 9.45 8.35 5.03
C GLU A 80 8.43 9.17 5.84
N LEU A 81 7.52 8.49 6.54
CA LEU A 81 6.56 9.15 7.44
C LEU A 81 7.23 9.86 8.62
N ARG A 82 8.29 9.28 9.22
CA ARG A 82 9.05 9.95 10.30
C ARG A 82 9.77 11.21 9.82
N ARG A 83 10.24 11.21 8.56
CA ARG A 83 10.92 12.37 7.95
C ARG A 83 9.95 13.46 7.50
N PHE A 84 8.66 13.12 7.38
CA PHE A 84 7.66 14.09 6.94
C PHE A 84 7.37 15.08 8.07
N PRO A 85 7.44 16.41 7.82
CA PRO A 85 7.29 17.42 8.86
C PRO A 85 5.88 17.40 9.43
N ALA A 86 5.79 17.22 10.75
CA ALA A 86 4.54 17.40 11.47
C ALA A 86 4.30 18.90 11.71
N ILE A 87 3.11 19.38 11.38
CA ILE A 87 2.71 20.74 11.64
C ILE A 87 2.16 20.83 13.06
N LEU A 88 2.74 21.69 13.88
CA LEU A 88 2.32 21.88 15.27
C LEU A 88 0.82 22.23 15.36
N GLY A 89 0.10 21.51 16.23
CA GLY A 89 -1.35 21.68 16.39
C GLY A 89 -2.20 20.99 15.33
N GLN A 90 -1.61 20.28 14.36
CA GLN A 90 -2.32 19.49 13.38
C GLN A 90 -2.18 17.99 13.67
N ASP A 91 -3.31 17.30 13.77
CA ASP A 91 -3.33 15.84 13.95
C ASP A 91 -3.25 15.07 12.61
N ARG A 92 -3.56 15.72 11.48
CA ARG A 92 -3.52 15.12 10.13
C ARG A 92 -2.13 15.17 9.54
N ILE A 93 -1.75 14.10 8.83
CA ILE A 93 -0.51 14.04 8.05
C ILE A 93 -0.60 15.01 6.86
N PHE A 94 -1.77 15.07 6.23
CA PHE A 94 -2.07 15.96 5.11
C PHE A 94 -3.21 16.92 5.48
N PRO A 95 -2.94 17.97 6.26
CA PRO A 95 -3.97 18.94 6.57
C PRO A 95 -4.46 19.67 5.31
N PRO A 96 -5.74 20.04 5.24
CA PRO A 96 -6.27 20.86 4.17
C PRO A 96 -5.59 22.23 4.19
N GLU A 97 -5.38 22.78 2.99
CA GLU A 97 -4.81 24.13 2.90
C GLU A 97 -5.87 25.21 3.17
N PRO A 98 -5.45 26.34 3.73
CA PRO A 98 -6.34 27.48 3.91
C PRO A 98 -7.02 27.88 2.59
N GLY A 99 -8.35 27.94 2.58
CA GLY A 99 -9.13 28.29 1.39
C GLY A 99 -9.33 27.19 0.34
N ALA A 100 -8.76 26.00 0.53
CA ALA A 100 -9.00 24.88 -0.39
C ALA A 100 -10.40 24.31 -0.22
N LYS A 101 -11.21 24.32 -1.29
CA LYS A 101 -12.54 23.70 -1.30
C LYS A 101 -12.50 22.19 -1.11
N ARG A 102 -11.37 21.55 -1.45
CA ARG A 102 -11.11 20.10 -1.26
C ARG A 102 -9.66 19.87 -0.85
N GLU A 103 -9.41 19.00 0.11
CA GLU A 103 -8.07 18.58 0.57
C GLU A 103 -7.15 18.11 -0.57
N ARG A 104 -7.73 17.75 -1.70
CA ARG A 104 -7.11 17.11 -2.84
C ARG A 104 -6.59 18.08 -3.93
N GLN A 105 -7.08 19.32 -3.99
CA GLN A 105 -6.87 20.19 -5.16
C GLN A 105 -5.40 20.47 -5.52
N ARG A 106 -4.52 20.62 -4.52
CA ARG A 106 -3.10 20.93 -4.77
C ARG A 106 -2.33 19.71 -5.26
N VAL A 107 -2.66 18.53 -4.71
CA VAL A 107 -2.05 17.27 -5.13
C VAL A 107 -2.49 16.91 -6.55
N ASP A 108 -3.74 17.18 -6.93
CA ASP A 108 -4.23 16.94 -8.29
C ASP A 108 -3.40 17.73 -9.32
N ARG A 109 -3.19 19.06 -9.13
CA ARG A 109 -2.39 19.88 -10.05
C ARG A 109 -0.94 19.43 -10.17
N SER A 110 -0.32 19.09 -9.03
CA SER A 110 1.07 18.61 -9.04
C SER A 110 1.19 17.21 -9.64
N SER A 111 0.13 16.40 -9.50
CA SER A 111 0.02 15.10 -10.15
C SER A 111 0.01 15.25 -11.67
N ASP A 112 -0.81 16.18 -12.21
CA ASP A 112 -0.92 16.41 -13.65
C ASP A 112 0.45 16.81 -14.24
N THR A 113 1.16 17.73 -13.59
CA THR A 113 2.53 18.11 -13.99
C THR A 113 3.50 16.93 -13.97
N VAL A 114 3.46 16.08 -12.93
CA VAL A 114 4.34 14.91 -12.82
C VAL A 114 4.01 13.86 -13.89
N LEU A 115 2.73 13.65 -14.17
CA LEU A 115 2.28 12.71 -15.19
C LEU A 115 2.70 13.16 -16.59
N GLU A 116 2.53 14.44 -16.91
CA GLU A 116 2.99 15.05 -18.16
C GLU A 116 4.51 14.88 -18.34
N MET A 117 5.30 15.21 -17.31
CA MET A 117 6.76 15.05 -17.34
C MET A 117 7.21 13.59 -17.45
N ALA A 118 6.40 12.64 -16.96
CA ALA A 118 6.66 11.22 -17.03
C ALA A 118 6.15 10.57 -18.32
N GLY A 119 5.43 11.32 -19.17
CA GLY A 119 4.79 10.80 -20.37
C GLY A 119 3.71 9.75 -20.05
N ILE A 120 3.03 9.89 -18.91
CA ILE A 120 1.99 8.96 -18.46
C ILE A 120 0.62 9.57 -18.79
N GLU A 121 -0.11 8.90 -19.66
CA GLU A 121 -1.48 9.25 -20.05
C GLU A 121 -2.51 8.37 -19.31
N ASP A 122 -3.76 8.82 -19.25
CA ASP A 122 -4.92 8.07 -18.70
C ASP A 122 -4.74 7.53 -17.28
N PHE A 123 -3.93 8.19 -16.45
CA PHE A 123 -3.68 7.79 -15.07
C PHE A 123 -4.73 8.33 -14.11
N ARG A 124 -5.19 7.47 -13.21
CA ARG A 124 -6.04 7.82 -12.07
C ARG A 124 -5.39 7.39 -10.77
N PHE A 125 -5.55 8.15 -9.69
CA PHE A 125 -5.04 7.73 -8.37
C PHE A 125 -5.52 6.35 -7.92
N HIS A 126 -6.69 5.91 -8.41
CA HIS A 126 -7.20 4.58 -8.09
C HIS A 126 -6.35 3.46 -8.72
N ASP A 127 -5.60 3.75 -9.76
CA ASP A 127 -4.71 2.79 -10.43
C ASP A 127 -3.52 2.41 -9.55
N LEU A 128 -3.08 3.29 -8.62
CA LEU A 128 -2.09 2.94 -7.61
C LEU A 128 -2.58 1.79 -6.71
N ARG A 129 -3.85 1.82 -6.35
CA ARG A 129 -4.46 0.74 -5.56
C ARG A 129 -4.62 -0.54 -6.37
N HIS A 130 -4.95 -0.45 -7.66
CA HIS A 130 -4.97 -1.59 -8.57
C HIS A 130 -3.58 -2.19 -8.72
N THR A 131 -2.56 -1.36 -8.86
CA THR A 131 -1.15 -1.77 -8.94
C THR A 131 -0.72 -2.49 -7.67
N PHE A 132 -1.02 -1.95 -6.48
CA PHE A 132 -0.77 -2.63 -5.21
C PHE A 132 -1.41 -4.02 -5.19
N ALA A 133 -2.71 -4.10 -5.49
CA ALA A 133 -3.45 -5.35 -5.46
C ALA A 133 -2.87 -6.40 -6.43
N SER A 134 -2.52 -5.96 -7.64
CA SER A 134 -1.90 -6.83 -8.64
C SER A 134 -0.54 -7.33 -8.17
N TRP A 135 0.33 -6.45 -7.68
CA TRP A 135 1.65 -6.83 -7.18
C TRP A 135 1.57 -7.74 -5.95
N TYR A 136 0.64 -7.46 -5.03
CA TYR A 136 0.42 -8.30 -3.87
C TYR A 136 0.10 -9.75 -4.28
N MET A 137 -0.82 -9.95 -5.22
CA MET A 137 -1.17 -11.28 -5.73
C MET A 137 -0.05 -11.92 -6.54
N MET A 138 0.63 -11.15 -7.40
CA MET A 138 1.76 -11.66 -8.20
C MET A 138 2.93 -12.15 -7.33
N ASN A 139 3.08 -11.58 -6.13
CA ASN A 139 4.08 -12.00 -5.14
C ASN A 139 3.57 -13.06 -4.16
N GLY A 140 2.49 -13.75 -4.47
CA GLY A 140 1.98 -14.87 -3.68
C GLY A 140 1.11 -14.48 -2.49
N GLY A 141 0.57 -13.26 -2.48
CA GLY A 141 -0.34 -12.80 -1.44
C GLY A 141 -1.66 -13.56 -1.42
N ASP A 142 -2.24 -13.70 -0.23
CA ASP A 142 -3.54 -14.34 -0.03
C ASP A 142 -4.71 -13.42 -0.43
N LEU A 143 -5.72 -13.97 -1.10
CA LEU A 143 -6.86 -13.21 -1.63
C LEU A 143 -7.76 -12.64 -0.52
N TYR A 144 -7.96 -13.37 0.58
CA TYR A 144 -8.77 -12.90 1.71
C TYR A 144 -8.03 -11.82 2.49
N ALA A 145 -6.72 -11.99 2.69
CA ALA A 145 -5.87 -10.95 3.29
C ALA A 145 -5.90 -9.69 2.44
N LEU A 146 -5.79 -9.80 1.10
CA LEU A 146 -5.92 -8.67 0.19
C LEU A 146 -7.28 -7.98 0.32
N ALA A 147 -8.38 -8.74 0.36
CA ALA A 147 -9.71 -8.17 0.54
C ALA A 147 -9.83 -7.37 1.85
N ASN A 148 -9.26 -7.88 2.94
CA ASN A 148 -9.22 -7.20 4.24
C ASN A 148 -8.36 -5.92 4.19
N ILE A 149 -7.15 -5.99 3.62
CA ILE A 149 -6.25 -4.84 3.45
C ILE A 149 -6.95 -3.74 2.64
N LEU A 150 -7.59 -4.12 1.54
CA LEU A 150 -8.32 -3.18 0.70
C LEU A 150 -9.63 -2.68 1.33
N GLY A 151 -10.18 -3.37 2.32
CA GLY A 151 -11.47 -3.07 2.92
C GLY A 151 -12.62 -3.28 1.95
N HIS A 152 -12.59 -4.38 1.22
CA HIS A 152 -13.68 -4.82 0.37
C HIS A 152 -14.74 -5.54 1.23
N ARG A 153 -16.01 -5.11 1.13
CA ARG A 153 -17.13 -5.76 1.84
C ARG A 153 -17.49 -7.13 1.24
N ASN A 154 -17.23 -7.28 -0.06
CA ASN A 154 -17.51 -8.51 -0.80
C ASN A 154 -16.22 -8.98 -1.47
N ILE A 155 -15.87 -10.24 -1.25
CA ILE A 155 -14.67 -10.88 -1.83
C ILE A 155 -14.68 -10.83 -3.37
N LYS A 156 -15.85 -10.86 -4.01
CA LYS A 156 -16.01 -10.74 -5.46
C LYS A 156 -15.29 -9.52 -6.04
N MET A 157 -15.18 -8.44 -5.27
CA MET A 157 -14.42 -7.24 -5.70
C MET A 157 -12.93 -7.52 -5.82
N THR A 158 -12.42 -8.50 -5.09
CA THR A 158 -11.00 -8.89 -5.08
C THR A 158 -10.70 -10.02 -6.05
N GLU A 159 -11.68 -10.83 -6.42
CA GLU A 159 -11.53 -11.99 -7.32
C GLU A 159 -10.92 -11.64 -8.69
N ARG A 160 -11.10 -10.37 -9.14
CA ARG A 160 -10.46 -9.89 -10.37
C ARG A 160 -8.93 -10.05 -10.36
N TYR A 161 -8.31 -10.06 -9.18
CA TYR A 161 -6.88 -10.22 -9.00
C TYR A 161 -6.45 -11.68 -8.80
N ALA A 162 -7.38 -12.60 -8.57
CA ALA A 162 -7.08 -14.01 -8.26
C ALA A 162 -6.27 -14.69 -9.38
N LYS A 163 -6.55 -14.35 -10.65
CA LYS A 163 -5.83 -14.91 -11.81
C LYS A 163 -4.34 -14.56 -11.82
N LEU A 164 -3.92 -13.52 -11.11
CA LEU A 164 -2.51 -13.10 -11.01
C LEU A 164 -1.72 -13.96 -10.01
N GLY A 165 -2.42 -14.67 -9.13
CA GLY A 165 -1.83 -15.53 -8.10
C GLY A 165 -1.43 -16.94 -8.57
N LYS A 166 -1.28 -17.23 -9.86
CA LYS A 166 -0.93 -18.57 -10.38
C LYS A 166 0.36 -19.14 -9.77
N LYS A 167 1.34 -18.31 -9.44
CA LYS A 167 2.57 -18.74 -8.75
C LYS A 167 2.28 -19.27 -7.33
N HIS A 168 1.25 -18.77 -6.67
CA HIS A 168 0.84 -19.22 -5.35
C HIS A 168 0.30 -20.66 -5.39
N ILE A 169 -0.48 -21.01 -6.42
CA ILE A 169 -0.97 -22.39 -6.60
C ILE A 169 0.22 -23.36 -6.76
N ALA A 170 1.24 -22.99 -7.51
CA ALA A 170 2.44 -23.81 -7.65
C ALA A 170 3.23 -23.96 -6.34
N SER A 171 3.22 -22.97 -5.46
CA SER A 171 3.88 -23.04 -4.15
C SER A 171 3.16 -23.92 -3.14
N THR A 172 1.86 -24.21 -3.33
CA THR A 172 1.12 -25.12 -2.45
C THR A 172 1.60 -26.58 -2.56
N GLY A 173 2.31 -26.93 -3.64
CA GLY A 173 3.00 -28.22 -3.77
C GLY A 173 4.03 -28.50 -2.69
N SER A 174 4.69 -27.47 -2.15
CA SER A 174 5.60 -27.60 -1.01
C SER A 174 4.85 -27.92 0.29
N THR A 175 3.71 -27.28 0.53
CA THR A 175 2.85 -27.55 1.68
C THR A 175 2.31 -28.98 1.66
N ALA A 176 1.85 -29.44 0.50
CA ALA A 176 1.41 -30.83 0.33
C ALA A 176 2.54 -31.82 0.63
N ARG A 177 3.77 -31.51 0.22
CA ARG A 177 4.95 -32.33 0.53
C ARG A 177 5.28 -32.35 2.01
N GLU A 178 5.19 -31.22 2.72
CA GLU A 178 5.39 -31.17 4.17
C GLU A 178 4.30 -31.95 4.93
N MET A 179 3.03 -31.82 4.51
CA MET A 179 1.95 -32.64 5.07
C MET A 179 2.20 -34.14 4.84
N TRP A 180 2.68 -34.52 3.65
CA TRP A 180 3.02 -35.91 3.35
C TRP A 180 4.13 -36.44 4.26
N LYS A 181 5.18 -35.64 4.52
CA LYS A 181 6.24 -36.01 5.47
C LYS A 181 5.73 -36.20 6.90
N MET A 182 4.75 -35.39 7.34
CA MET A 182 4.12 -35.54 8.66
C MET A 182 3.28 -36.83 8.76
N MET A 183 2.72 -37.31 7.66
CA MET A 183 1.90 -38.50 7.61
C MET A 183 2.72 -39.82 7.48
N GLU A 184 4.00 -39.75 7.14
CA GLU A 184 4.91 -40.88 6.96
C GLU A 184 6.08 -40.94 7.97
N PRO A 185 5.92 -40.67 9.27
CA PRO A 185 7.05 -40.73 10.21
C PRO A 185 7.55 -42.14 10.52
N GLU A 186 6.72 -43.15 10.36
CA GLU A 186 7.01 -44.49 10.94
C GLU A 186 7.54 -45.54 9.94
N ARG A 187 7.49 -45.28 8.64
CA ARG A 187 7.87 -46.29 7.64
C ARG A 187 9.38 -46.45 7.46
N ARG A 188 10.22 -45.52 7.94
CA ARG A 188 11.68 -45.59 7.79
C ARG A 188 12.40 -46.40 8.83
N GLU A 189 11.86 -46.54 10.03
CA GLU A 189 12.50 -47.35 11.11
C GLU A 189 12.27 -48.85 10.93
N GLN A 190 11.18 -49.30 10.31
CA GLN A 190 10.91 -50.69 10.07
C GLN A 190 11.76 -51.33 8.96
N ILE A 191 12.35 -50.57 8.06
CA ILE A 191 13.19 -51.10 6.98
C ILE A 191 14.66 -51.21 7.42
N GLN A 192 15.10 -50.44 8.40
CA GLN A 192 16.48 -50.48 8.91
C GLN A 192 16.68 -51.53 10.05
N GLY A 193 15.62 -52.06 10.61
CA GLY A 193 15.67 -53.12 11.65
C GLY A 193 15.51 -54.56 11.13
N ALA A 194 15.43 -54.75 9.80
CA ALA A 194 15.20 -56.07 9.17
C ALA A 194 16.36 -56.55 8.29
N VAL A 195 17.63 -56.12 8.62
CA VAL A 195 18.85 -56.65 8.00
C VAL A 195 19.77 -57.22 9.08
#